data_27f0a6bc1701b4be6829bc4224d146f4
#
_entry.id   27f0a6bc1701b4be6829bc4224d146f4
#
_cell.length_a   1.000
_cell.length_b   1.000
_cell.length_c   1.000
_cell.angle_alpha   90.00
_cell.angle_beta   90.00
_cell.angle_gamma   90.00
#
_symmetry.space_group_name_H-M   'P 1'
#
loop_
_entity.id
_entity.type
_entity.pdbx_description
1 polymer ?
#
loop_
_entity_poly.entity_id
_entity_poly.type
_entity_poly.pdbx_seq_one_letter_code
_entity_poly.pdbx_strand_id
1 'polypeptide(L)'
;MKREIFRGAGCAIATPMFEDGSINYKELARLIDFQIDNGTDAIVICGTTGESSTLTDEEHTECIRFAVETVNHRVPVIAGAGSNDTAYAVWLSKEAKQIGADALLHVSPYYNKASQTGLIRHYNAIADATDLPIVVYSVPSRTGVTFKPTTYAELAKHPNIVALKEASGDISAVAHTRALCGDELDIYSGNDDQIVPLMSLGGKGVISVLSNVCPRETHDICRLYLDGKVKESADLQVAYVELIAALFSDVNPIPVKQALNFMGFAAGPCRLPLDEMSPAAKQHLREVMVKYHLINA
;
A
#
# COMPACT_ATOMS: atom_id res chain seq x y z
N MET A 1 -12.37 -17.75 12.16
CA MET A 1 -11.40 -17.08 11.25
C MET A 1 -12.03 -15.81 10.76
N LYS A 2 -11.29 -14.71 10.81
CA LYS A 2 -11.71 -13.42 10.25
C LYS A 2 -11.71 -13.47 8.73
N ARG A 3 -12.33 -12.45 8.09
CA ARG A 3 -12.38 -12.34 6.63
C ARG A 3 -10.99 -11.99 6.09
N GLU A 4 -10.39 -12.90 5.32
CA GLU A 4 -9.20 -12.60 4.53
C GLU A 4 -9.57 -11.66 3.38
N ILE A 5 -8.76 -10.63 3.13
CA ILE A 5 -9.03 -9.64 2.07
C ILE A 5 -8.48 -10.15 0.75
N PHE A 6 -7.19 -10.51 0.70
CA PHE A 6 -6.52 -11.08 -0.46
C PHE A 6 -5.27 -11.88 -0.06
N ARG A 7 -4.69 -12.61 -1.02
CA ARG A 7 -3.34 -13.19 -0.93
C ARG A 7 -2.55 -12.82 -2.16
N GLY A 8 -1.29 -12.45 -2.00
CA GLY A 8 -0.43 -12.07 -3.10
C GLY A 8 -0.01 -10.63 -3.07
N ALA A 9 -0.08 -9.94 -4.20
CA ALA A 9 0.38 -8.56 -4.35
C ALA A 9 -0.79 -7.58 -4.48
N GLY A 10 -0.97 -6.71 -3.49
CA GLY A 10 -1.83 -5.53 -3.60
C GLY A 10 -1.03 -4.32 -4.06
N CYS A 11 -1.50 -3.61 -5.07
CA CYS A 11 -0.85 -2.39 -5.55
C CYS A 11 -1.27 -1.18 -4.73
N ALA A 12 -0.33 -0.52 -4.04
CA ALA A 12 -0.52 0.84 -3.54
C ALA A 12 -0.42 1.80 -4.75
N ILE A 13 -1.54 1.98 -5.46
CA ILE A 13 -1.58 2.64 -6.76
C ILE A 13 -1.29 4.14 -6.64
N ALA A 14 -0.49 4.68 -7.56
CA ALA A 14 -0.26 6.10 -7.69
C ALA A 14 -1.52 6.82 -8.21
N THR A 15 -1.72 8.07 -7.82
CA THR A 15 -2.78 8.94 -8.37
C THR A 15 -2.18 9.80 -9.50
N PRO A 16 -2.53 9.53 -10.76
CA PRO A 16 -2.11 10.38 -11.88
C PRO A 16 -2.70 11.77 -11.78
N MET A 17 -1.91 12.78 -12.09
CA MET A 17 -2.31 14.18 -12.04
C MET A 17 -1.85 14.92 -13.29
N PHE A 18 -2.61 15.94 -13.71
CA PHE A 18 -2.17 16.88 -14.70
C PHE A 18 -1.18 17.90 -14.11
N GLU A 19 -0.55 18.71 -14.96
CA GLU A 19 0.42 19.74 -14.53
C GLU A 19 -0.20 20.80 -13.59
N ASP A 20 -1.49 21.03 -13.68
CA ASP A 20 -2.23 21.94 -12.78
C ASP A 20 -2.60 21.29 -11.43
N GLY A 21 -2.21 20.03 -11.24
CA GLY A 21 -2.50 19.23 -10.04
C GLY A 21 -3.88 18.58 -10.03
N SER A 22 -4.74 18.79 -11.02
CA SER A 22 -6.02 18.08 -11.09
C SER A 22 -5.81 16.59 -11.42
N ILE A 23 -6.74 15.74 -10.97
CA ILE A 23 -6.60 14.29 -11.09
C ILE A 23 -6.89 13.83 -12.51
N ASN A 24 -6.00 13.02 -13.08
CA ASN A 24 -6.15 12.40 -14.38
C ASN A 24 -6.85 11.04 -14.27
N TYR A 25 -8.16 11.04 -14.14
CA TYR A 25 -8.97 9.83 -13.99
C TYR A 25 -8.85 8.87 -15.19
N LYS A 26 -8.66 9.39 -16.40
CA LYS A 26 -8.45 8.56 -17.59
C LYS A 26 -7.20 7.70 -17.45
N GLU A 27 -6.13 8.29 -16.94
CA GLU A 27 -4.88 7.58 -16.73
C GLU A 27 -4.93 6.67 -15.49
N LEU A 28 -5.70 7.06 -14.47
CA LEU A 28 -5.95 6.19 -13.32
C LEU A 28 -6.67 4.89 -13.76
N ALA A 29 -7.67 4.98 -14.63
CA ALA A 29 -8.32 3.80 -15.20
C ALA A 29 -7.32 2.91 -15.95
N ARG A 30 -6.46 3.52 -16.78
CA ARG A 30 -5.43 2.78 -17.53
C ARG A 30 -4.43 2.08 -16.60
N LEU A 31 -4.04 2.72 -15.48
CA LEU A 31 -3.17 2.11 -14.48
C LEU A 31 -3.87 0.96 -13.75
N ILE A 32 -5.14 1.11 -13.40
CA ILE A 32 -5.92 0.04 -12.75
C ILE A 32 -6.01 -1.17 -13.68
N ASP A 33 -6.35 -0.98 -14.96
CA ASP A 33 -6.42 -2.06 -15.94
C ASP A 33 -5.04 -2.73 -16.13
N PHE A 34 -3.97 -1.93 -16.25
CA PHE A 34 -2.60 -2.44 -16.33
C PHE A 34 -2.24 -3.34 -15.14
N GLN A 35 -2.63 -2.95 -13.92
CA GLN A 35 -2.41 -3.76 -12.74
C GLN A 35 -3.16 -5.10 -12.81
N ILE A 36 -4.45 -5.05 -13.09
CA ILE A 36 -5.32 -6.24 -13.10
C ILE A 36 -4.91 -7.22 -14.21
N ASP A 37 -4.65 -6.70 -15.42
CA ASP A 37 -4.24 -7.51 -16.57
C ASP A 37 -2.88 -8.20 -16.35
N ASN A 38 -2.06 -7.67 -15.44
CA ASN A 38 -0.78 -8.25 -15.06
C ASN A 38 -0.80 -9.01 -13.73
N GLY A 39 -1.98 -9.33 -13.19
CA GLY A 39 -2.16 -10.28 -12.11
C GLY A 39 -2.09 -9.69 -10.69
N THR A 40 -2.21 -8.37 -10.54
CA THR A 40 -2.36 -7.76 -9.21
C THR A 40 -3.57 -8.33 -8.48
N ASP A 41 -3.42 -8.68 -7.20
CA ASP A 41 -4.44 -9.36 -6.39
C ASP A 41 -5.36 -8.40 -5.63
N ALA A 42 -5.00 -7.11 -5.50
CA ALA A 42 -5.83 -6.06 -4.88
C ALA A 42 -5.37 -4.67 -5.32
N ILE A 43 -6.28 -3.70 -5.36
CA ILE A 43 -5.96 -2.28 -5.57
C ILE A 43 -6.11 -1.53 -4.25
N VAL A 44 -5.06 -0.82 -3.83
CA VAL A 44 -5.08 0.06 -2.65
C VAL A 44 -5.08 1.51 -3.16
N ILE A 45 -6.25 2.13 -3.17
CA ILE A 45 -6.46 3.51 -3.62
C ILE A 45 -6.29 4.50 -2.47
N CYS A 46 -5.84 5.71 -2.74
CA CYS A 46 -5.67 6.78 -1.75
C CYS A 46 -4.80 6.37 -0.55
N GLY A 47 -3.77 5.52 -0.78
CA GLY A 47 -2.71 5.30 0.19
C GLY A 47 -1.66 6.42 0.15
N THR A 48 -0.52 6.23 0.80
CA THR A 48 0.63 7.15 0.74
C THR A 48 1.11 7.39 -0.69
N THR A 49 1.21 6.33 -1.49
CA THR A 49 1.61 6.39 -2.91
C THR A 49 0.56 7.12 -3.76
N GLY A 50 -0.69 7.09 -3.35
CA GLY A 50 -1.79 7.82 -3.98
C GLY A 50 -1.93 9.27 -3.51
N GLU A 51 -0.96 9.81 -2.77
CA GLU A 51 -0.90 11.21 -2.30
C GLU A 51 -2.14 11.66 -1.50
N SER A 52 -2.72 10.75 -0.69
CA SER A 52 -3.95 11.01 0.07
C SER A 52 -3.91 12.27 0.94
N SER A 53 -2.73 12.66 1.41
CA SER A 53 -2.56 13.83 2.29
C SER A 53 -2.76 15.19 1.60
N THR A 54 -2.78 15.23 0.28
CA THR A 54 -2.96 16.45 -0.52
C THR A 54 -4.22 16.43 -1.40
N LEU A 55 -5.05 15.38 -1.25
CA LEU A 55 -6.39 15.34 -1.84
C LEU A 55 -7.38 16.13 -0.96
N THR A 56 -8.30 16.86 -1.57
CA THR A 56 -9.47 17.37 -0.86
C THR A 56 -10.40 16.22 -0.49
N ASP A 57 -11.39 16.46 0.38
CA ASP A 57 -12.37 15.44 0.77
C ASP A 57 -13.15 14.93 -0.45
N GLU A 58 -13.51 15.82 -1.36
CA GLU A 58 -14.21 15.52 -2.60
C GLU A 58 -13.34 14.68 -3.54
N GLU A 59 -12.08 15.05 -3.72
CA GLU A 59 -11.13 14.31 -4.55
C GLU A 59 -10.86 12.92 -3.97
N HIS A 60 -10.70 12.82 -2.65
CA HIS A 60 -10.42 11.56 -1.96
C HIS A 60 -11.58 10.57 -2.14
N THR A 61 -12.81 11.01 -1.86
CA THR A 61 -14.00 10.17 -2.02
C THR A 61 -14.27 9.84 -3.49
N GLU A 62 -14.02 10.78 -4.41
CA GLU A 62 -14.18 10.54 -5.85
C GLU A 62 -13.13 9.56 -6.38
N CYS A 63 -11.87 9.62 -5.94
CA CYS A 63 -10.85 8.63 -6.30
C CYS A 63 -11.25 7.22 -5.84
N ILE A 64 -11.81 7.09 -4.63
CA ILE A 64 -12.29 5.78 -4.14
C ILE A 64 -13.43 5.29 -5.02
N ARG A 65 -14.43 6.15 -5.31
CA ARG A 65 -15.58 5.81 -6.17
C ARG A 65 -15.12 5.37 -7.55
N PHE A 66 -14.27 6.16 -8.18
CA PHE A 66 -13.74 5.88 -9.50
C PHE A 66 -12.97 4.56 -9.55
N ALA A 67 -12.17 4.26 -8.51
CA ALA A 67 -11.46 3.00 -8.44
C ALA A 67 -12.42 1.82 -8.26
N VAL A 68 -13.43 1.91 -7.40
CA VAL A 68 -14.45 0.86 -7.21
C VAL A 68 -15.19 0.57 -8.52
N GLU A 69 -15.65 1.62 -9.20
CA GLU A 69 -16.37 1.49 -10.48
C GLU A 69 -15.47 0.89 -11.59
N THR A 70 -14.21 1.38 -11.69
CA THR A 70 -13.27 0.93 -12.71
C THR A 70 -12.83 -0.53 -12.47
N VAL A 71 -12.54 -0.90 -11.23
CA VAL A 71 -12.17 -2.28 -10.87
C VAL A 71 -13.32 -3.24 -11.10
N ASN A 72 -14.56 -2.80 -10.87
CA ASN A 72 -15.79 -3.57 -11.12
C ASN A 72 -15.70 -5.03 -10.62
N HIS A 73 -15.35 -5.20 -9.33
CA HIS A 73 -15.25 -6.49 -8.64
C HIS A 73 -14.23 -7.50 -9.22
N ARG A 74 -13.33 -7.08 -10.12
CA ARG A 74 -12.28 -7.98 -10.66
C ARG A 74 -11.27 -8.38 -9.58
N VAL A 75 -10.95 -7.46 -8.67
CA VAL A 75 -10.11 -7.67 -7.49
C VAL A 75 -10.65 -6.81 -6.33
N PRO A 76 -10.28 -7.07 -5.06
CA PRO A 76 -10.67 -6.19 -3.96
C PRO A 76 -10.11 -4.77 -4.10
N VAL A 77 -10.92 -3.77 -3.74
CA VAL A 77 -10.52 -2.36 -3.60
C VAL A 77 -10.39 -2.02 -2.12
N ILE A 78 -9.19 -1.65 -1.70
CA ILE A 78 -8.87 -1.25 -0.33
C ILE A 78 -8.71 0.27 -0.31
N ALA A 79 -9.60 0.97 0.38
CA ALA A 79 -9.57 2.43 0.47
C ALA A 79 -8.63 2.90 1.60
N GLY A 80 -7.67 3.76 1.27
CA GLY A 80 -6.89 4.50 2.26
C GLY A 80 -7.80 5.51 2.97
N ALA A 81 -8.08 5.30 4.24
CA ALA A 81 -8.98 6.12 5.05
C ALA A 81 -8.34 6.58 6.38
N GLY A 82 -7.03 6.39 6.52
CA GLY A 82 -6.31 6.72 7.75
C GLY A 82 -6.11 8.21 7.94
N SER A 83 -6.21 8.65 9.20
CA SER A 83 -5.94 10.02 9.63
C SER A 83 -5.34 10.03 11.04
N ASN A 84 -4.70 11.13 11.41
CA ASN A 84 -4.30 11.43 12.79
C ASN A 84 -5.44 12.05 13.62
N ASP A 85 -6.59 12.31 13.01
CA ASP A 85 -7.86 12.67 13.66
C ASP A 85 -8.82 11.48 13.60
N THR A 86 -9.24 10.99 14.77
CA THR A 86 -10.14 9.83 14.88
C THR A 86 -11.52 10.10 14.27
N ALA A 87 -12.07 11.31 14.45
CA ALA A 87 -13.38 11.66 13.93
C ALA A 87 -13.37 11.70 12.39
N TYR A 88 -12.31 12.27 11.80
CA TYR A 88 -12.13 12.29 10.36
C TYR A 88 -11.92 10.88 9.78
N ALA A 89 -11.10 10.03 10.43
CA ALA A 89 -10.92 8.65 10.00
C ALA A 89 -12.23 7.84 10.04
N VAL A 90 -13.06 8.06 11.06
CA VAL A 90 -14.40 7.45 11.15
C VAL A 90 -15.32 7.93 10.01
N TRP A 91 -15.32 9.24 9.74
CA TRP A 91 -16.13 9.81 8.65
C TRP A 91 -15.72 9.21 7.31
N LEU A 92 -14.42 9.25 6.98
CA LEU A 92 -13.91 8.76 5.69
C LEU A 92 -14.14 7.24 5.53
N SER A 93 -14.08 6.47 6.63
CA SER A 93 -14.40 5.04 6.62
C SER A 93 -15.85 4.78 6.24
N LYS A 94 -16.77 5.60 6.72
CA LYS A 94 -18.20 5.51 6.38
C LYS A 94 -18.45 5.87 4.92
N GLU A 95 -17.80 6.92 4.41
CA GLU A 95 -17.88 7.31 3.00
C GLU A 95 -17.34 6.18 2.10
N ALA A 96 -16.16 5.63 2.40
CA ALA A 96 -15.58 4.52 1.64
C ALA A 96 -16.50 3.28 1.63
N LYS A 97 -17.16 2.98 2.75
CA LYS A 97 -18.18 1.91 2.82
C LYS A 97 -19.37 2.18 1.92
N GLN A 98 -19.94 3.40 1.98
CA GLN A 98 -21.08 3.78 1.15
C GLN A 98 -20.77 3.76 -0.34
N ILE A 99 -19.53 4.08 -0.70
CA ILE A 99 -19.02 4.02 -2.08
C ILE A 99 -18.88 2.56 -2.56
N GLY A 100 -18.65 1.61 -1.65
CA GLY A 100 -18.55 0.20 -1.99
C GLY A 100 -17.12 -0.36 -1.99
N ALA A 101 -16.19 0.25 -1.23
CA ALA A 101 -14.88 -0.34 -1.00
C ALA A 101 -15.01 -1.70 -0.27
N ASP A 102 -14.09 -2.62 -0.53
CA ASP A 102 -14.08 -3.97 0.06
C ASP A 102 -13.39 -4.02 1.42
N ALA A 103 -12.45 -3.10 1.66
CA ALA A 103 -11.68 -2.99 2.91
C ALA A 103 -11.11 -1.57 3.08
N LEU A 104 -10.56 -1.30 4.25
CA LEU A 104 -9.96 -0.02 4.62
C LEU A 104 -8.50 -0.18 5.01
N LEU A 105 -7.64 0.74 4.57
CA LEU A 105 -6.26 0.87 5.03
C LEU A 105 -6.13 2.10 5.92
N HIS A 106 -5.74 1.91 7.17
CA HIS A 106 -5.57 2.99 8.14
C HIS A 106 -4.11 3.12 8.57
N VAL A 107 -3.43 4.16 8.09
CA VAL A 107 -2.10 4.53 8.61
C VAL A 107 -2.21 4.93 10.08
N SER A 108 -1.20 4.58 10.89
CA SER A 108 -1.17 5.02 12.29
C SER A 108 -1.22 6.56 12.39
N PRO A 109 -1.89 7.12 13.44
CA PRO A 109 -1.88 8.55 13.66
C PRO A 109 -0.47 9.11 13.62
N TYR A 110 -0.21 10.00 12.68
CA TYR A 110 1.06 10.66 12.47
C TYR A 110 1.08 12.04 13.16
N TYR A 111 2.27 12.58 13.43
CA TYR A 111 2.50 13.90 14.00
C TYR A 111 2.13 14.02 15.49
N ASN A 112 0.90 13.74 15.93
CA ASN A 112 0.43 13.88 17.30
C ASN A 112 0.86 12.74 18.25
N LYS A 113 1.57 11.72 17.77
CA LYS A 113 2.30 10.69 18.55
C LYS A 113 1.46 10.01 19.62
N ALA A 114 0.38 9.36 19.21
CA ALA A 114 -0.49 8.64 20.13
C ALA A 114 0.22 7.58 20.97
N SER A 115 -0.17 7.43 22.23
CA SER A 115 0.27 6.33 23.09
C SER A 115 -0.32 4.99 22.61
N GLN A 116 0.22 3.85 23.10
CA GLN A 116 -0.32 2.52 22.73
C GLN A 116 -1.81 2.38 23.08
N THR A 117 -2.23 2.88 24.24
CA THR A 117 -3.65 2.92 24.61
C THR A 117 -4.45 3.84 23.70
N GLY A 118 -3.89 4.99 23.30
CA GLY A 118 -4.50 5.90 22.33
C GLY A 118 -4.69 5.23 20.97
N LEU A 119 -3.70 4.47 20.49
CA LEU A 119 -3.80 3.69 19.25
C LEU A 119 -4.93 2.66 19.33
N ILE A 120 -5.01 1.89 20.41
CA ILE A 120 -6.08 0.90 20.60
C ILE A 120 -7.46 1.59 20.56
N ARG A 121 -7.63 2.69 21.28
CA ARG A 121 -8.90 3.44 21.28
C ARG A 121 -9.26 4.04 19.93
N HIS A 122 -8.27 4.57 19.21
CA HIS A 122 -8.42 5.12 17.85
C HIS A 122 -8.93 4.06 16.88
N TYR A 123 -8.23 2.92 16.78
CA TYR A 123 -8.61 1.86 15.85
C TYR A 123 -9.93 1.17 16.21
N ASN A 124 -10.21 0.97 17.50
CA ASN A 124 -11.49 0.41 17.91
C ASN A 124 -12.65 1.37 17.57
N ALA A 125 -12.49 2.67 17.79
CA ALA A 125 -13.53 3.65 17.42
C ALA A 125 -13.81 3.65 15.89
N ILE A 126 -12.79 3.48 15.07
CA ILE A 126 -12.95 3.33 13.61
C ILE A 126 -13.66 2.00 13.29
N ALA A 127 -13.23 0.91 13.90
CA ALA A 127 -13.74 -0.43 13.65
C ALA A 127 -15.20 -0.61 14.14
N ASP A 128 -15.59 0.08 15.21
CA ASP A 128 -16.98 0.14 15.69
C ASP A 128 -17.90 0.92 14.74
N ALA A 129 -17.34 1.83 13.93
CA ALA A 129 -18.11 2.71 13.05
C ALA A 129 -18.40 2.10 11.66
N THR A 130 -17.81 0.96 11.33
CA THR A 130 -17.93 0.28 10.03
C THR A 130 -17.94 -1.23 10.22
N ASP A 131 -18.46 -1.98 9.22
CA ASP A 131 -18.34 -3.45 9.15
C ASP A 131 -17.30 -3.90 8.11
N LEU A 132 -16.60 -2.94 7.48
CA LEU A 132 -15.53 -3.28 6.55
C LEU A 132 -14.29 -3.83 7.28
N PRO A 133 -13.59 -4.79 6.65
CA PRO A 133 -12.28 -5.24 7.14
C PRO A 133 -11.29 -4.08 7.18
N ILE A 134 -10.51 -3.99 8.26
CA ILE A 134 -9.50 -2.94 8.47
C ILE A 134 -8.11 -3.55 8.42
N VAL A 135 -7.25 -2.94 7.61
CA VAL A 135 -5.81 -3.14 7.59
C VAL A 135 -5.17 -2.00 8.39
N VAL A 136 -4.56 -2.33 9.51
CA VAL A 136 -3.71 -1.40 10.28
C VAL A 136 -2.42 -1.17 9.50
N TYR A 137 -1.99 0.08 9.31
CA TYR A 137 -0.76 0.37 8.59
C TYR A 137 0.28 1.00 9.51
N SER A 138 1.38 0.27 9.71
CA SER A 138 2.54 0.66 10.50
C SER A 138 3.67 1.13 9.61
N VAL A 139 4.05 2.41 9.72
CA VAL A 139 5.17 3.01 8.98
C VAL A 139 5.88 4.05 9.86
N PRO A 140 6.65 3.61 10.87
CA PRO A 140 7.25 4.49 11.86
C PRO A 140 8.12 5.61 11.29
N SER A 141 8.79 5.36 10.16
CA SER A 141 9.62 6.34 9.45
C SER A 141 8.84 7.58 8.98
N ARG A 142 7.53 7.45 8.76
CA ARG A 142 6.64 8.55 8.33
C ARG A 142 5.81 9.11 9.48
N THR A 143 5.41 8.26 10.42
CA THR A 143 4.44 8.64 11.46
C THR A 143 5.10 9.04 12.79
N GLY A 144 6.33 8.58 13.03
CA GLY A 144 6.99 8.73 14.33
C GLY A 144 6.35 7.89 15.44
N VAL A 145 5.52 6.90 15.07
CA VAL A 145 4.82 6.01 16.01
C VAL A 145 5.15 4.56 15.68
N THR A 146 5.57 3.81 16.69
CA THR A 146 5.83 2.36 16.61
C THR A 146 4.80 1.62 17.44
N PHE A 147 4.15 0.63 16.86
CA PHE A 147 3.29 -0.29 17.61
C PHE A 147 4.12 -1.32 18.37
N LYS A 148 3.66 -1.67 19.56
CA LYS A 148 4.17 -2.85 20.25
C LYS A 148 3.41 -4.10 19.78
N PRO A 149 4.04 -5.29 19.71
CA PRO A 149 3.33 -6.53 19.37
C PRO A 149 2.10 -6.80 20.25
N THR A 150 2.15 -6.42 21.53
CA THR A 150 0.99 -6.49 22.45
C THR A 150 -0.17 -5.58 22.05
N THR A 151 0.11 -4.45 21.39
CA THR A 151 -0.92 -3.54 20.87
C THR A 151 -1.67 -4.19 19.72
N TYR A 152 -0.97 -4.86 18.80
CA TYR A 152 -1.60 -5.63 17.74
C TYR A 152 -2.46 -6.77 18.30
N ALA A 153 -1.99 -7.46 19.34
CA ALA A 153 -2.77 -8.52 19.99
C ALA A 153 -4.09 -7.98 20.60
N GLU A 154 -4.11 -6.76 21.13
CA GLU A 154 -5.36 -6.13 21.59
C GLU A 154 -6.25 -5.74 20.40
N LEU A 155 -5.69 -5.13 19.36
CA LEU A 155 -6.42 -4.75 18.15
C LEU A 155 -7.02 -5.98 17.44
N ALA A 156 -6.28 -7.09 17.39
CA ALA A 156 -6.73 -8.34 16.80
C ALA A 156 -7.95 -8.97 17.49
N LYS A 157 -8.34 -8.52 18.68
CA LYS A 157 -9.57 -8.96 19.33
C LYS A 157 -10.83 -8.40 18.66
N HIS A 158 -10.71 -7.24 17.97
CA HIS A 158 -11.84 -6.65 17.27
C HIS A 158 -12.11 -7.43 15.96
N PRO A 159 -13.39 -7.83 15.68
CA PRO A 159 -13.71 -8.68 14.52
C PRO A 159 -13.37 -8.02 13.17
N ASN A 160 -13.48 -6.71 13.08
CA ASN A 160 -13.23 -5.97 11.83
C ASN A 160 -11.76 -5.56 11.62
N ILE A 161 -10.89 -5.66 12.64
CA ILE A 161 -9.44 -5.43 12.48
C ILE A 161 -8.83 -6.78 12.10
N VAL A 162 -8.58 -6.96 10.81
CA VAL A 162 -8.26 -8.27 10.23
C VAL A 162 -6.82 -8.41 9.76
N ALA A 163 -6.15 -7.28 9.49
CA ALA A 163 -4.81 -7.33 8.91
C ALA A 163 -3.92 -6.17 9.35
N LEU A 164 -2.62 -6.38 9.12
CA LEU A 164 -1.54 -5.42 9.31
C LEU A 164 -0.76 -5.27 8.00
N LYS A 165 -0.55 -4.04 7.52
CA LYS A 165 0.50 -3.68 6.58
C LYS A 165 1.72 -3.25 7.39
N GLU A 166 2.77 -4.06 7.40
CA GLU A 166 3.97 -3.84 8.18
C GLU A 166 5.08 -3.22 7.32
N ALA A 167 5.46 -2.01 7.64
CA ALA A 167 6.51 -1.26 6.94
C ALA A 167 7.53 -0.62 7.90
N SER A 168 7.73 -1.22 9.08
CA SER A 168 8.79 -0.77 10.01
C SER A 168 10.18 -1.22 9.58
N GLY A 169 10.27 -2.32 8.81
CA GLY A 169 11.53 -2.98 8.48
C GLY A 169 12.03 -3.96 9.56
N ASP A 170 11.33 -4.09 10.67
CA ASP A 170 11.70 -4.95 11.79
C ASP A 170 11.06 -6.34 11.69
N ILE A 171 11.75 -7.25 11.04
CA ILE A 171 11.31 -8.66 10.89
C ILE A 171 11.17 -9.37 12.26
N SER A 172 11.98 -8.98 13.27
CA SER A 172 11.83 -9.53 14.62
C SER A 172 10.49 -9.12 15.24
N ALA A 173 10.07 -7.87 15.08
CA ALA A 173 8.76 -7.42 15.53
C ALA A 173 7.60 -8.15 14.82
N VAL A 174 7.77 -8.50 13.53
CA VAL A 174 6.82 -9.35 12.79
C VAL A 174 6.68 -10.72 13.46
N ALA A 175 7.81 -11.38 13.77
CA ALA A 175 7.79 -12.68 14.43
C ALA A 175 7.08 -12.64 15.80
N HIS A 176 7.35 -11.62 16.61
CA HIS A 176 6.66 -11.40 17.89
C HIS A 176 5.17 -11.11 17.71
N THR A 177 4.80 -10.32 16.72
CA THR A 177 3.39 -10.04 16.40
C THR A 177 2.67 -11.32 15.99
N ARG A 178 3.28 -12.12 15.11
CA ARG A 178 2.72 -13.40 14.66
C ARG A 178 2.55 -14.36 15.82
N ALA A 179 3.52 -14.42 16.73
CA ALA A 179 3.45 -15.29 17.92
C ALA A 179 2.28 -14.94 18.85
N LEU A 180 1.94 -13.63 18.97
CA LEU A 180 0.85 -13.16 19.83
C LEU A 180 -0.52 -13.19 19.15
N CYS A 181 -0.60 -12.89 17.87
CA CYS A 181 -1.86 -12.76 17.15
C CYS A 181 -2.30 -14.06 16.44
N GLY A 182 -1.34 -14.97 16.17
CA GLY A 182 -1.65 -16.19 15.42
C GLY A 182 -2.28 -15.87 14.06
N ASP A 183 -3.35 -16.57 13.72
CA ASP A 183 -4.12 -16.38 12.48
C ASP A 183 -5.25 -15.34 12.61
N GLU A 184 -5.33 -14.64 13.75
CA GLU A 184 -6.34 -13.59 13.96
C GLU A 184 -5.96 -12.24 13.32
N LEU A 185 -4.74 -12.10 12.81
CA LEU A 185 -4.25 -10.90 12.13
C LEU A 185 -3.39 -11.30 10.93
N ASP A 186 -3.90 -11.13 9.73
CA ASP A 186 -3.12 -11.33 8.51
C ASP A 186 -2.03 -10.25 8.39
N ILE A 187 -0.84 -10.60 7.92
CA ILE A 187 0.27 -9.66 7.81
C ILE A 187 0.70 -9.55 6.34
N TYR A 188 0.70 -8.33 5.82
CA TYR A 188 1.23 -7.97 4.50
C TYR A 188 2.52 -7.16 4.68
N SER A 189 3.54 -7.44 3.86
CA SER A 189 4.68 -6.54 3.79
C SER A 189 4.26 -5.18 3.24
N GLY A 190 4.76 -4.10 3.84
CA GLY A 190 4.70 -2.75 3.28
C GLY A 190 5.99 -2.36 2.58
N ASN A 191 7.01 -3.23 2.61
CA ASN A 191 8.33 -3.06 2.03
C ASN A 191 8.56 -4.13 0.96
N ASP A 192 8.83 -3.70 -0.27
CA ASP A 192 8.98 -4.60 -1.42
C ASP A 192 10.22 -5.51 -1.31
N ASP A 193 11.27 -5.07 -0.62
CA ASP A 193 12.49 -5.84 -0.36
C ASP A 193 12.33 -6.89 0.78
N GLN A 194 11.18 -6.93 1.45
CA GLN A 194 10.92 -7.82 2.57
C GLN A 194 9.72 -8.76 2.37
N ILE A 195 9.28 -8.95 1.12
CA ILE A 195 8.12 -9.83 0.81
C ILE A 195 8.38 -11.25 1.31
N VAL A 196 9.44 -11.89 0.81
CA VAL A 196 9.77 -13.29 1.14
C VAL A 196 10.11 -13.48 2.62
N PRO A 197 10.95 -12.66 3.26
CA PRO A 197 11.19 -12.73 4.70
C PRO A 197 9.91 -12.68 5.53
N LEU A 198 8.99 -11.77 5.18
CA LEU A 198 7.73 -11.64 5.91
C LEU A 198 6.79 -12.82 5.65
N MET A 199 6.70 -13.30 4.41
CA MET A 199 5.92 -14.49 4.07
C MET A 199 6.43 -15.74 4.78
N SER A 200 7.75 -15.84 5.04
CA SER A 200 8.34 -16.96 5.79
C SER A 200 7.87 -17.02 7.26
N LEU A 201 7.36 -15.91 7.79
CA LEU A 201 6.75 -15.83 9.12
C LEU A 201 5.20 -15.96 9.07
N GLY A 202 4.64 -16.39 7.95
CA GLY A 202 3.21 -16.60 7.76
C GLY A 202 2.47 -15.39 7.21
N GLY A 203 3.18 -14.43 6.61
CA GLY A 203 2.58 -13.31 5.88
C GLY A 203 1.78 -13.77 4.65
N LYS A 204 0.82 -12.95 4.24
CA LYS A 204 -0.11 -13.25 3.13
C LYS A 204 0.34 -12.68 1.78
N GLY A 205 1.34 -11.79 1.79
CA GLY A 205 1.82 -11.11 0.60
C GLY A 205 2.32 -9.70 0.89
N VAL A 206 2.09 -8.78 -0.03
CA VAL A 206 2.60 -7.40 0.01
C VAL A 206 1.53 -6.38 -0.38
N ILE A 207 1.60 -5.19 0.19
CA ILE A 207 0.96 -3.97 -0.33
C ILE A 207 2.10 -3.09 -0.85
N SER A 208 2.32 -3.13 -2.15
CA SER A 208 3.55 -2.84 -2.88
C SER A 208 3.56 -1.47 -3.55
N VAL A 209 4.73 -0.87 -3.65
CA VAL A 209 5.06 0.24 -4.55
C VAL A 209 5.65 -0.28 -5.87
N LEU A 210 6.51 -1.30 -5.82
CA LEU A 210 7.12 -1.94 -7.00
C LEU A 210 6.05 -2.38 -8.01
N SER A 211 4.92 -2.88 -7.53
CA SER A 211 3.81 -3.34 -8.39
C SER A 211 3.29 -2.27 -9.34
N ASN A 212 3.44 -0.97 -9.05
CA ASN A 212 3.03 0.09 -10.00
C ASN A 212 3.73 -0.05 -11.35
N VAL A 213 4.98 -0.50 -11.37
CA VAL A 213 5.82 -0.63 -12.58
C VAL A 213 6.08 -2.08 -13.00
N CYS A 214 6.03 -3.02 -12.05
CA CYS A 214 6.28 -4.45 -12.23
C CYS A 214 5.19 -5.29 -11.55
N PRO A 215 3.90 -5.18 -11.98
CA PRO A 215 2.82 -5.91 -11.33
C PRO A 215 2.98 -7.42 -11.42
N ARG A 216 3.35 -7.97 -12.60
CA ARG A 216 3.53 -9.40 -12.83
C ARG A 216 4.61 -9.98 -11.91
N GLU A 217 5.75 -9.37 -11.87
CA GLU A 217 6.89 -9.84 -11.09
C GLU A 217 6.60 -9.77 -9.58
N THR A 218 5.91 -8.71 -9.13
CA THR A 218 5.50 -8.58 -7.74
C THR A 218 4.48 -9.65 -7.35
N HIS A 219 3.49 -9.92 -8.22
CA HIS A 219 2.57 -11.04 -8.07
C HIS A 219 3.32 -12.38 -8.02
N ASP A 220 4.24 -12.61 -8.96
CA ASP A 220 4.97 -13.87 -9.08
C ASP A 220 5.88 -14.13 -7.86
N ILE A 221 6.50 -13.11 -7.24
CA ILE A 221 7.22 -13.27 -5.98
C ILE A 221 6.31 -13.89 -4.92
N CYS A 222 5.11 -13.35 -4.73
CA CYS A 222 4.16 -13.87 -3.76
C CYS A 222 3.63 -15.25 -4.17
N ARG A 223 3.27 -15.42 -5.43
CA ARG A 223 2.65 -16.64 -5.96
C ARG A 223 3.59 -17.84 -5.87
N LEU A 224 4.85 -17.67 -6.29
CA LEU A 224 5.88 -18.71 -6.17
C LEU A 224 6.05 -19.16 -4.73
N TYR A 225 6.06 -18.22 -3.78
CA TYR A 225 6.15 -18.56 -2.36
C TYR A 225 4.96 -19.40 -1.91
N LEU A 226 3.73 -18.98 -2.23
CA LEU A 226 2.49 -19.66 -1.87
C LEU A 226 2.38 -21.07 -2.49
N ASP A 227 2.98 -21.25 -3.67
CA ASP A 227 3.05 -22.54 -4.36
C ASP A 227 4.19 -23.46 -3.84
N GLY A 228 4.90 -23.03 -2.79
CA GLY A 228 6.00 -23.79 -2.18
C GLY A 228 7.34 -23.69 -2.93
N LYS A 229 7.43 -22.86 -3.98
CA LYS A 229 8.65 -22.58 -4.75
C LYS A 229 9.46 -21.46 -4.09
N VAL A 230 9.81 -21.68 -2.82
CA VAL A 230 10.41 -20.64 -1.95
C VAL A 230 11.72 -20.11 -2.50
N LYS A 231 12.56 -20.99 -3.08
CA LYS A 231 13.83 -20.57 -3.65
C LYS A 231 13.64 -19.65 -4.87
N GLU A 232 12.77 -20.03 -5.77
CA GLU A 232 12.44 -19.23 -6.97
C GLU A 232 11.84 -17.87 -6.62
N SER A 233 10.97 -17.83 -5.60
CA SER A 233 10.42 -16.60 -5.04
C SER A 233 11.52 -15.68 -4.48
N ALA A 234 12.45 -16.25 -3.69
CA ALA A 234 13.57 -15.51 -3.12
C ALA A 234 14.55 -15.00 -4.22
N ASP A 235 14.86 -15.83 -5.19
CA ASP A 235 15.73 -15.46 -6.32
C ASP A 235 15.10 -14.30 -7.12
N LEU A 236 13.77 -14.35 -7.35
CA LEU A 236 13.05 -13.29 -8.05
C LEU A 236 13.03 -11.99 -7.22
N GLN A 237 12.74 -12.04 -5.92
CA GLN A 237 12.81 -10.85 -5.07
C GLN A 237 14.20 -10.21 -5.09
N VAL A 238 15.27 -11.02 -4.94
CA VAL A 238 16.65 -10.53 -4.95
C VAL A 238 17.02 -9.91 -6.30
N ALA A 239 16.51 -10.46 -7.40
CA ALA A 239 16.73 -9.90 -8.74
C ALA A 239 16.17 -8.49 -8.91
N TYR A 240 15.14 -8.10 -8.12
CA TYR A 240 14.50 -6.77 -8.20
C TYR A 240 14.97 -5.77 -7.14
N VAL A 241 15.89 -6.12 -6.23
CA VAL A 241 16.34 -5.25 -5.13
C VAL A 241 16.90 -3.91 -5.62
N GLU A 242 17.64 -3.89 -6.74
CA GLU A 242 18.18 -2.65 -7.30
C GLU A 242 17.09 -1.72 -7.81
N LEU A 243 16.07 -2.25 -8.50
CA LEU A 243 14.91 -1.46 -8.94
C LEU A 243 14.10 -0.97 -7.75
N ILE A 244 13.86 -1.81 -6.75
CA ILE A 244 13.20 -1.40 -5.51
C ILE A 244 13.96 -0.23 -4.87
N ALA A 245 15.28 -0.33 -4.72
CA ALA A 245 16.09 0.75 -4.17
C ALA A 245 15.99 2.05 -5.00
N ALA A 246 15.96 1.95 -6.34
CA ALA A 246 15.78 3.11 -7.21
C ALA A 246 14.41 3.77 -7.05
N LEU A 247 13.34 2.99 -6.86
CA LEU A 247 11.98 3.48 -6.61
C LEU A 247 11.81 4.15 -5.22
N PHE A 248 12.76 3.94 -4.32
CA PHE A 248 12.83 4.56 -2.99
C PHE A 248 14.04 5.47 -2.80
N SER A 249 14.70 5.87 -3.91
CA SER A 249 15.85 6.80 -3.87
C SER A 249 15.48 8.22 -3.47
N ASP A 250 14.19 8.53 -3.50
CA ASP A 250 13.58 9.75 -2.97
C ASP A 250 12.27 9.40 -2.27
N VAL A 251 11.60 10.41 -1.71
CA VAL A 251 10.32 10.21 -1.00
C VAL A 251 9.26 9.63 -1.94
N ASN A 252 8.76 8.42 -1.62
CA ASN A 252 7.62 7.83 -2.35
C ASN A 252 6.37 8.73 -2.18
N PRO A 253 5.66 9.12 -3.29
CA PRO A 253 5.65 8.50 -4.61
C PRO A 253 6.50 9.19 -5.71
N ILE A 254 7.43 10.08 -5.38
CA ILE A 254 8.17 10.85 -6.39
C ILE A 254 8.85 9.92 -7.43
N PRO A 255 9.69 8.92 -7.04
CA PRO A 255 10.34 8.07 -8.03
C PRO A 255 9.37 7.16 -8.79
N VAL A 256 8.33 6.64 -8.15
CA VAL A 256 7.39 5.74 -8.83
C VAL A 256 6.53 6.47 -9.87
N LYS A 257 6.11 7.73 -9.62
CA LYS A 257 5.43 8.56 -10.63
C LYS A 257 6.37 8.90 -11.78
N GLN A 258 7.64 9.21 -11.50
CA GLN A 258 8.63 9.43 -12.53
C GLN A 258 8.88 8.16 -13.37
N ALA A 259 8.92 6.98 -12.74
CA ALA A 259 9.05 5.71 -13.43
C ALA A 259 7.86 5.43 -14.35
N LEU A 260 6.63 5.66 -13.88
CA LEU A 260 5.42 5.54 -14.69
C LEU A 260 5.45 6.50 -15.89
N ASN A 261 5.90 7.74 -15.69
CA ASN A 261 6.07 8.70 -16.81
C ASN A 261 7.09 8.18 -17.84
N PHE A 262 8.20 7.57 -17.42
CA PHE A 262 9.17 6.95 -18.33
C PHE A 262 8.58 5.75 -19.09
N MET A 263 7.65 5.01 -18.50
CA MET A 263 6.92 3.92 -19.16
C MET A 263 5.83 4.40 -20.12
N GLY A 264 5.62 5.71 -20.23
CA GLY A 264 4.59 6.30 -21.11
C GLY A 264 3.19 6.33 -20.49
N PHE A 265 3.09 6.23 -19.17
CA PHE A 265 1.89 6.59 -18.44
C PHE A 265 1.93 8.10 -18.15
N ALA A 266 0.80 8.79 -18.28
CA ALA A 266 0.68 10.20 -17.92
C ALA A 266 0.41 10.35 -16.41
N ALA A 267 1.35 9.84 -15.56
CA ALA A 267 1.22 9.91 -14.12
C ALA A 267 1.38 11.36 -13.59
N GLY A 268 2.07 12.21 -14.36
CA GLY A 268 2.26 13.62 -14.05
C GLY A 268 3.15 13.88 -12.83
N PRO A 269 3.15 15.15 -12.34
CA PRO A 269 3.92 15.54 -11.16
C PRO A 269 3.24 15.09 -9.86
N CYS A 270 3.96 15.18 -8.74
CA CYS A 270 3.38 15.15 -7.40
C CYS A 270 2.86 16.56 -7.04
N ARG A 271 1.89 16.63 -6.11
CA ARG A 271 1.50 17.90 -5.49
C ARG A 271 2.53 18.31 -4.42
N LEU A 272 2.76 19.61 -4.28
CA LEU A 272 3.54 20.15 -3.16
C LEU A 272 2.93 19.69 -1.82
N PRO A 273 3.76 19.38 -0.80
CA PRO A 273 5.19 19.71 -0.70
C PRO A 273 6.16 18.71 -1.38
N LEU A 274 5.65 17.69 -2.08
CA LEU A 274 6.50 16.79 -2.84
C LEU A 274 6.90 17.46 -4.16
N ASP A 275 8.21 17.45 -4.44
CA ASP A 275 8.80 18.09 -5.60
C ASP A 275 9.36 17.04 -6.56
N GLU A 276 9.95 17.48 -7.65
CA GLU A 276 10.55 16.60 -8.64
C GLU A 276 11.88 16.00 -8.18
N MET A 277 12.21 14.83 -8.70
CA MET A 277 13.55 14.24 -8.55
C MET A 277 14.61 15.17 -9.16
N SER A 278 15.80 15.22 -8.54
CA SER A 278 16.96 15.88 -9.17
C SER A 278 17.30 15.24 -10.53
N PRO A 279 17.90 16.01 -11.46
CA PRO A 279 18.29 15.46 -12.77
C PRO A 279 19.18 14.21 -12.66
N ALA A 280 20.10 14.17 -11.70
CA ALA A 280 20.97 13.01 -11.47
C ALA A 280 20.17 11.79 -10.99
N ALA A 281 19.20 11.98 -10.07
CA ALA A 281 18.34 10.91 -9.59
C ALA A 281 17.40 10.39 -10.69
N LYS A 282 16.83 11.28 -11.53
CA LYS A 282 16.03 10.90 -12.71
C LYS A 282 16.83 10.04 -13.68
N GLN A 283 18.09 10.45 -13.95
CA GLN A 283 18.99 9.71 -14.85
C GLN A 283 19.32 8.32 -14.30
N HIS A 284 19.65 8.22 -13.01
CA HIS A 284 19.91 6.93 -12.35
C HIS A 284 18.68 6.00 -12.41
N LEU A 285 17.49 6.51 -12.07
CA LEU A 285 16.25 5.73 -12.17
C LEU A 285 16.04 5.21 -13.60
N ARG A 286 16.27 6.06 -14.62
CA ARG A 286 16.13 5.68 -16.02
C ARG A 286 17.10 4.56 -16.40
N GLU A 287 18.36 4.65 -16.01
CA GLU A 287 19.39 3.62 -16.29
C GLU A 287 19.02 2.27 -15.65
N VAL A 288 18.54 2.28 -14.41
CA VAL A 288 18.04 1.08 -13.74
C VAL A 288 16.83 0.52 -14.50
N MET A 289 15.85 1.34 -14.89
CA MET A 289 14.67 0.85 -15.62
C MET A 289 15.01 0.26 -17.00
N VAL A 290 16.02 0.79 -17.70
CA VAL A 290 16.56 0.19 -18.94
C VAL A 290 17.15 -1.19 -18.67
N LYS A 291 17.93 -1.34 -17.61
CA LYS A 291 18.51 -2.63 -17.19
C LYS A 291 17.44 -3.70 -16.93
N TYR A 292 16.29 -3.30 -16.39
CA TYR A 292 15.13 -4.17 -16.14
C TYR A 292 14.18 -4.27 -17.34
N HIS A 293 14.53 -3.73 -18.51
CA HIS A 293 13.73 -3.76 -19.74
C HIS A 293 12.32 -3.15 -19.60
N LEU A 294 12.13 -2.24 -18.67
CA LEU A 294 10.86 -1.52 -18.48
C LEU A 294 10.68 -0.41 -19.51
N ILE A 295 11.79 0.11 -20.03
CA ILE A 295 11.84 1.17 -21.05
C ILE A 295 13.00 0.89 -22.02
N ASN A 296 12.94 1.51 -23.20
CA ASN A 296 14.03 1.47 -24.14
C ASN A 296 15.17 2.42 -23.71
N ALA A 297 16.41 2.12 -24.17
CA ALA A 297 17.60 2.92 -23.91
C ALA A 297 17.51 4.34 -24.45
#